data_1246364eddd5b17ac20fa64460c39fc0
#
_entry.id   1246364eddd5b17ac20fa64460c39fc0
#
_cell.length_a   1.000
_cell.length_b   1.000
_cell.length_c   1.000
_cell.angle_alpha   90.00
_cell.angle_beta   90.00
_cell.angle_gamma   90.00
#
_symmetry.space_group_name_H-M   'P 1'
#
loop_
_entity.id
_entity.type
_entity.pdbx_description
1 polymer ?
#
loop_
_entity_poly.entity_id
_entity_poly.type
_entity_poly.pdbx_seq_one_letter_code
_entity_poly.pdbx_strand_id
1 'polypeptide(L)'
;MNKIRWGIIGPGNIAHNFADALNQAYSGELTGIASRTPSKLEEFGNKYHIKKDFRFNDYDALLENEHIDAVYIATPHVFHAELSIKAAGKGKHILCEKPG
;
A
#
# COMPACT_ATOMS: atom_id res chain seq x y z
N MET A 1 12.49 -3.93 18.14
CA MET A 1 11.62 -2.82 17.72
C MET A 1 10.68 -3.27 16.60
N ASN A 2 9.45 -2.88 16.71
CA ASN A 2 8.48 -3.26 15.69
C ASN A 2 8.58 -2.34 14.48
N LYS A 3 8.61 -2.95 13.31
CA LYS A 3 8.58 -2.19 12.07
C LYS A 3 7.15 -1.71 11.77
N ILE A 4 7.04 -0.57 11.09
CA ILE A 4 5.76 -0.11 10.59
C ILE A 4 5.37 -1.01 9.41
N ARG A 5 4.16 -1.58 9.48
CA ARG A 5 3.66 -2.48 8.43
C ARG A 5 2.90 -1.65 7.40
N TRP A 6 3.50 -1.54 6.22
CA TRP A 6 2.97 -0.70 5.14
C TRP A 6 2.11 -1.50 4.17
N GLY A 7 1.01 -0.87 3.75
CA GLY A 7 0.23 -1.33 2.60
C GLY A 7 0.30 -0.30 1.50
N ILE A 8 0.37 -0.76 0.25
CA ILE A 8 0.40 0.12 -0.91
C ILE A 8 -0.92 0.02 -1.64
N ILE A 9 -1.49 1.16 -2.01
CA ILE A 9 -2.69 1.23 -2.84
C ILE A 9 -2.29 1.68 -4.24
N GLY A 10 -2.38 0.79 -5.21
CA GLY A 10 -2.01 1.03 -6.60
C GLY A 10 -0.61 0.52 -6.93
N PRO A 11 -0.44 -0.32 -7.95
CA PRO A 11 0.83 -0.98 -8.26
C PRO A 11 1.63 -0.32 -9.40
N GLY A 12 1.60 1.00 -9.53
CA GLY A 12 2.32 1.70 -10.59
C GLY A 12 3.81 1.88 -10.30
N ASN A 13 4.52 2.61 -11.18
CA ASN A 13 5.95 2.84 -11.03
C ASN A 13 6.31 3.51 -9.71
N ILE A 14 5.49 4.43 -9.25
CA ILE A 14 5.71 5.11 -7.98
C ILE A 14 5.64 4.11 -6.82
N ALA A 15 4.71 3.15 -6.91
CA ALA A 15 4.59 2.09 -5.90
C ALA A 15 5.84 1.21 -5.86
N HIS A 16 6.39 0.88 -7.02
CA HIS A 16 7.63 0.10 -7.09
C HIS A 16 8.80 0.85 -6.44
N ASN A 17 8.90 2.15 -6.68
CA ASN A 17 9.95 2.97 -6.08
C ASN A 17 9.82 2.98 -4.55
N PHE A 18 8.61 3.11 -4.05
CA PHE A 18 8.36 3.09 -2.61
C PHE A 18 8.69 1.73 -2.00
N ALA A 19 8.30 0.65 -2.68
CA ALA A 19 8.58 -0.70 -2.21
C ALA A 19 10.08 -0.97 -2.14
N ASP A 20 10.83 -0.53 -3.17
CA ASP A 20 12.28 -0.68 -3.17
C ASP A 20 12.91 0.09 -2.01
N ALA A 21 12.43 1.29 -1.74
CA ALA A 21 12.92 2.08 -0.62
C ALA A 21 12.63 1.41 0.72
N LEU A 22 11.45 0.82 0.89
CA LEU A 22 11.09 0.11 2.11
C LEU A 22 11.98 -1.11 2.34
N ASN A 23 12.34 -1.83 1.28
CA ASN A 23 13.21 -3.01 1.40
C ASN A 23 14.59 -2.66 1.94
N GLN A 24 15.00 -1.39 1.84
CA GLN A 24 16.27 -0.92 2.36
C GLN A 24 16.13 -0.22 3.71
N ALA A 25 14.90 -0.03 4.19
CA ALA A 25 14.66 0.69 5.44
C ALA A 25 14.57 -0.27 6.61
N TYR A 26 15.06 0.15 7.76
CA TYR A 26 14.99 -0.66 8.97
C TYR A 26 13.69 -0.45 9.76
N SER A 27 13.02 0.67 9.53
CA SER A 27 11.85 1.06 10.33
C SER A 27 10.51 0.66 9.72
N GLY A 28 10.52 0.15 8.51
CA GLY A 28 9.29 -0.22 7.82
C GLY A 28 9.41 -1.53 7.06
N GLU A 29 8.29 -2.19 6.84
CA GLU A 29 8.24 -3.38 6.00
C GLU A 29 7.03 -3.32 5.09
N LEU A 30 7.14 -3.90 3.91
CA LEU A 30 6.03 -3.96 2.97
C LEU A 30 5.20 -5.20 3.27
N THR A 31 4.00 -4.99 3.78
CA THR A 31 3.13 -6.07 4.23
C THR A 31 2.01 -6.38 3.24
N GLY A 32 1.42 -5.36 2.62
CA GLY A 32 0.26 -5.56 1.75
C GLY A 32 0.26 -4.70 0.51
N ILE A 33 -0.56 -5.12 -0.45
CA ILE A 33 -0.76 -4.41 -1.72
C ILE A 33 -2.22 -4.51 -2.12
N ALA A 34 -2.79 -3.43 -2.64
CA ALA A 34 -4.12 -3.43 -3.20
C ALA A 34 -4.09 -2.89 -4.63
N SER A 35 -4.77 -3.58 -5.52
CA SER A 35 -4.90 -3.19 -6.92
C SER A 35 -6.22 -3.68 -7.46
N ARG A 36 -6.85 -2.87 -8.32
CA ARG A 36 -8.08 -3.29 -9.00
C ARG A 36 -7.79 -4.16 -10.22
N THR A 37 -6.53 -4.29 -10.61
CA THR A 37 -6.14 -5.12 -11.76
C THR A 37 -5.48 -6.40 -11.23
N PRO A 38 -6.16 -7.57 -11.32
CA PRO A 38 -5.63 -8.80 -10.74
C PRO A 38 -4.25 -9.20 -11.23
N SER A 39 -3.96 -9.02 -12.51
CA SER A 39 -2.64 -9.36 -13.06
C SER A 39 -1.52 -8.52 -12.46
N LYS A 40 -1.78 -7.23 -12.27
CA LYS A 40 -0.79 -6.33 -11.65
C LYS A 40 -0.64 -6.62 -10.17
N LEU A 41 -1.72 -6.99 -9.52
CA LEU A 41 -1.70 -7.36 -8.11
C LEU A 41 -0.80 -8.58 -7.89
N GLU A 42 -0.96 -9.61 -8.72
CA GLU A 42 -0.16 -10.81 -8.62
C GLU A 42 1.31 -10.54 -8.94
N GLU A 43 1.57 -9.79 -10.00
CA GLU A 43 2.93 -9.44 -10.40
C GLU A 43 3.65 -8.68 -9.29
N PHE A 44 3.01 -7.67 -8.72
CA PHE A 44 3.59 -6.88 -7.64
C PHE A 44 3.82 -7.73 -6.39
N GLY A 45 2.82 -8.52 -6.01
CA GLY A 45 2.94 -9.38 -4.84
C GLY A 45 4.06 -10.41 -4.97
N ASN A 46 4.23 -10.98 -6.17
CA ASN A 46 5.31 -11.94 -6.41
C ASN A 46 6.68 -11.27 -6.39
N LYS A 47 6.79 -10.09 -6.97
CA LYS A 47 8.06 -9.37 -7.02
C LYS A 47 8.59 -9.02 -5.63
N TYR A 48 7.70 -8.63 -4.73
CA TYR A 48 8.09 -8.19 -3.38
C TYR A 48 7.78 -9.21 -2.31
N HIS A 49 7.43 -10.43 -2.69
CA HIS A 49 7.17 -11.54 -1.75
C HIS A 49 6.09 -11.24 -0.72
N ILE A 50 5.03 -10.55 -1.17
CA ILE A 50 3.90 -10.25 -0.30
C ILE A 50 3.05 -11.50 -0.13
N LYS A 51 2.69 -11.85 1.09
CA LYS A 51 1.85 -13.02 1.36
C LYS A 51 0.50 -12.89 0.65
N LYS A 52 -0.02 -14.00 0.15
CA LYS A 52 -1.28 -14.00 -0.58
C LYS A 52 -2.43 -13.41 0.23
N ASP A 53 -2.44 -13.63 1.54
CA ASP A 53 -3.48 -13.10 2.42
C ASP A 53 -3.47 -11.57 2.50
N PHE A 54 -2.39 -10.93 2.07
CA PHE A 54 -2.24 -9.48 2.09
C PHE A 54 -2.23 -8.86 0.70
N ARG A 55 -2.72 -9.59 -0.30
CA ARG A 55 -2.92 -9.09 -1.65
C ARG A 55 -4.41 -8.86 -1.86
N PHE A 56 -4.81 -7.61 -1.94
CA PHE A 56 -6.22 -7.22 -1.98
C PHE A 56 -6.59 -6.68 -3.35
N ASN A 57 -7.70 -7.17 -3.91
CA ASN A 57 -8.23 -6.62 -5.17
C ASN A 57 -9.23 -5.49 -4.95
N ASP A 58 -9.34 -5.01 -3.71
CA ASP A 58 -10.21 -3.92 -3.31
C ASP A 58 -9.45 -3.05 -2.32
N TYR A 59 -9.47 -1.74 -2.54
CA TYR A 59 -8.76 -0.80 -1.67
C TYR A 59 -9.29 -0.82 -0.24
N ASP A 60 -10.61 -0.93 -0.09
CA ASP A 60 -11.24 -0.95 1.23
C ASP A 60 -10.78 -2.16 2.05
N ALA A 61 -10.61 -3.30 1.41
CA ALA A 61 -10.15 -4.50 2.09
C ALA A 61 -8.77 -4.30 2.72
N LEU A 62 -7.87 -3.63 2.01
CA LEU A 62 -6.56 -3.31 2.57
C LEU A 62 -6.69 -2.34 3.74
N LEU A 63 -7.52 -1.31 3.59
CA LEU A 63 -7.70 -0.29 4.63
C LEU A 63 -8.33 -0.85 5.90
N GLU A 64 -9.12 -1.91 5.79
CA GLU A 64 -9.76 -2.55 6.93
C GLU A 64 -8.88 -3.57 7.64
N ASN A 65 -7.75 -3.94 7.03
CA ASN A 65 -6.90 -4.98 7.59
C ASN A 65 -6.11 -4.46 8.80
N GLU A 66 -6.25 -5.13 9.93
CA GLU A 66 -5.61 -4.71 11.19
C GLU A 66 -4.10 -4.91 11.22
N HIS A 67 -3.57 -5.69 10.28
CA HIS A 67 -2.13 -5.93 10.19
C HIS A 67 -1.39 -4.85 9.39
N ILE A 68 -2.12 -3.88 8.85
CA ILE A 68 -1.54 -2.75 8.12
C ILE A 68 -1.57 -1.52 9.02
N ASP A 69 -0.42 -0.94 9.29
CA ASP A 69 -0.30 0.23 10.16
C ASP A 69 -0.34 1.55 9.40
N ALA A 70 0.19 1.55 8.19
CA ALA A 70 0.30 2.74 7.36
C ALA A 70 0.04 2.39 5.91
N VAL A 71 -0.44 3.35 5.14
CA VAL A 71 -0.72 3.14 3.72
C VAL A 71 -0.02 4.19 2.87
N TYR A 72 0.51 3.75 1.74
CA TYR A 72 1.06 4.62 0.71
C TYR A 72 0.10 4.61 -0.47
N ILE A 73 -0.44 5.78 -0.79
CA ILE A 73 -1.44 5.90 -1.86
C ILE A 73 -0.75 6.31 -3.15
N ALA A 74 -0.65 5.37 -4.08
CA ALA A 74 0.04 5.54 -5.37
C ALA A 74 -0.94 5.55 -6.55
N THR A 75 -2.25 5.74 -6.28
CA THR A 75 -3.26 5.84 -7.32
C THR A 75 -3.25 7.23 -7.96
N PRO A 76 -3.95 7.39 -9.10
CA PRO A 76 -4.11 8.71 -9.68
C PRO A 76 -4.63 9.73 -8.67
N HIS A 77 -4.20 10.96 -8.84
CA HIS A 77 -4.47 12.06 -7.91
C HIS A 77 -5.95 12.21 -7.52
N VAL A 78 -6.86 11.94 -8.43
CA VAL A 78 -8.29 12.13 -8.18
C VAL A 78 -8.83 11.27 -7.02
N PHE A 79 -8.18 10.17 -6.70
CA PHE A 79 -8.62 9.27 -5.63
C PHE A 79 -7.97 9.55 -4.27
N HIS A 80 -6.99 10.43 -4.21
CA HIS A 80 -6.19 10.63 -2.99
C HIS A 80 -7.01 11.12 -1.82
N ALA A 81 -7.88 12.10 -2.03
CA ALA A 81 -8.68 12.67 -0.94
C ALA A 81 -9.62 11.63 -0.33
N GLU A 82 -10.33 10.90 -1.18
CA GLU A 82 -11.27 9.87 -0.72
C GLU A 82 -10.56 8.77 0.05
N LEU A 83 -9.46 8.26 -0.50
CA LEU A 83 -8.71 7.19 0.15
C LEU A 83 -8.06 7.65 1.45
N SER A 84 -7.59 8.89 1.50
CA SER A 84 -7.00 9.45 2.71
C SER A 84 -8.02 9.57 3.83
N ILE A 85 -9.23 10.00 3.52
CA ILE A 85 -10.30 10.10 4.50
C ILE A 85 -10.66 8.71 5.05
N LYS A 86 -10.78 7.72 4.17
CA LYS A 86 -11.07 6.34 4.58
C LYS A 86 -9.97 5.77 5.47
N ALA A 87 -8.71 5.98 5.08
CA ALA A 87 -7.58 5.47 5.86
C ALA A 87 -7.52 6.12 7.24
N ALA A 88 -7.73 7.42 7.31
CA ALA A 88 -7.75 8.14 8.58
C ALA A 88 -8.86 7.61 9.48
N GLY A 89 -10.03 7.31 8.92
CA GLY A 89 -11.15 6.75 9.67
C GLY A 89 -10.87 5.36 10.22
N LYS A 90 -9.89 4.64 9.66
CA LYS A 90 -9.47 3.32 10.13
C LYS A 90 -8.23 3.40 11.04
N GLY A 91 -7.79 4.61 11.39
CA GLY A 91 -6.66 4.79 12.29
C GLY A 91 -5.30 4.52 11.67
N LYS A 92 -5.19 4.59 10.34
CA LYS A 92 -3.93 4.32 9.66
C LYS A 92 -3.18 5.60 9.35
N HIS A 93 -1.85 5.52 9.40
CA HIS A 93 -1.00 6.59 8.91
C HIS A 93 -1.05 6.61 7.39
N ILE A 94 -0.94 7.80 6.80
CA ILE A 94 -1.12 7.98 5.37
C ILE A 94 0.06 8.71 4.77
N LEU A 95 0.57 8.18 3.66
CA LEU A 95 1.56 8.87 2.84
C LEU A 95 1.02 8.87 1.41
N CYS A 96 0.91 10.05 0.82
CA CYS A 96 0.46 10.22 -0.56
C CYS A 96 1.57 10.81 -1.39
N GLU A 97 1.66 10.36 -2.65
CA GLU A 97 2.56 10.99 -3.61
C GLU A 97 2.01 12.38 -3.95
N LYS A 98 2.87 13.37 -3.93
CA LYS A 98 2.46 14.72 -4.31
C LYS A 98 2.32 14.82 -5.82
N PRO A 99 1.29 15.53 -6.31
CA PRO A 99 1.20 15.82 -7.74
C PRO A 99 2.42 16.63 -8.16
N GLY A 100 3.07 16.12 -9.18
CA GLY A 100 4.32 16.69 -9.68
C GLY A 100 4.16 18.00 -10.38
#